data_7521962600b71fba3122baad280ef880
#
_entry.id   7521962600b71fba3122baad280ef880
#
_cell.length_a   1.000
_cell.length_b   1.000
_cell.length_c   1.000
_cell.angle_alpha   90.00
_cell.angle_beta   90.00
_cell.angle_gamma   90.00
#
_symmetry.space_group_name_H-M   'P 1'
#
loop_
_entity.id
_entity.type
_entity.pdbx_description
1 polymer ?
#
loop_
_entity_poly.entity_id
_entity_poly.type
_entity_poly.pdbx_seq_one_letter_code
_entity_poly.pdbx_strand_id
1 'polypeptide(L)'
;MNPKPILFVLFVVISLLANAQEISGTDTLKKQVFITHTSKGFEFKTPDNKFLLQIASRFQFRFATPGDQDPVTFNDFTIHRRNILKVNRARLKIGGHAYQPWLKYYFEYELGQNNLLDFKVMVEKWKGLSFKVGQWKTDYNRERVISSGEQQMVERSLINRPFTLDRQQGVSVYGHLSGKGVANIHYWLSVLTGLGRGARSNDDYQMMYVGRLQWNPLGRVVDMSGSDLERTAKPALLIAIASAANRSPYTRFSQAGGGQLEGYADGKAGQYKTLQGVVETA
;
A
#
# COMPACT_ATOMS: atom_id res chain seq x y z
N MET A 1 22.38 5.35 -19.76
CA MET A 1 22.75 5.44 -18.33
C MET A 1 23.59 4.22 -17.98
N ASN A 2 24.75 4.42 -17.41
CA ASN A 2 25.77 3.39 -17.21
C ASN A 2 25.43 2.55 -15.97
N PRO A 3 25.24 1.23 -16.05
CA PRO A 3 24.79 0.39 -14.92
C PRO A 3 25.88 0.11 -13.87
N LYS A 4 27.08 0.63 -14.07
CA LYS A 4 28.24 0.37 -13.21
C LYS A 4 28.11 0.77 -11.72
N PRO A 5 27.44 1.86 -11.31
CA PRO A 5 27.39 2.23 -9.88
C PRO A 5 26.48 1.34 -9.04
N ILE A 6 25.41 0.78 -9.60
CA ILE A 6 24.48 -0.06 -8.83
C ILE A 6 25.11 -1.42 -8.51
N LEU A 7 25.84 -1.99 -9.45
CA LEU A 7 26.54 -3.26 -9.24
C LEU A 7 27.67 -3.11 -8.21
N PHE A 8 28.33 -1.95 -8.20
CA PHE A 8 29.39 -1.64 -7.23
C PHE A 8 28.86 -1.49 -5.80
N VAL A 9 27.71 -0.84 -5.62
CA VAL A 9 27.06 -0.70 -4.31
C VAL A 9 26.61 -2.06 -3.78
N LEU A 10 26.06 -2.91 -4.64
CA LEU A 10 25.67 -4.27 -4.26
C LEU A 10 26.89 -5.10 -3.83
N PHE A 11 28.00 -4.98 -4.52
CA PHE A 11 29.24 -5.70 -4.20
C PHE A 11 29.89 -5.19 -2.90
N VAL A 12 29.82 -3.90 -2.62
CA VAL A 12 30.31 -3.29 -1.37
C VAL A 12 29.46 -3.74 -0.17
N VAL A 13 28.14 -3.82 -0.34
CA VAL A 13 27.26 -4.35 0.73
C VAL A 13 27.53 -5.82 1.00
N ILE A 14 27.77 -6.63 -0.03
CA ILE A 14 28.13 -8.05 0.15
C ILE A 14 29.50 -8.20 0.78
N SER A 15 30.50 -7.37 0.43
CA SER A 15 31.83 -7.42 1.03
C SER A 15 31.87 -6.93 2.48
N LEU A 16 31.00 -5.99 2.86
CA LEU A 16 30.81 -5.57 4.25
C LEU A 16 30.17 -6.67 5.12
N LEU A 17 29.34 -7.51 4.52
CA LEU A 17 28.78 -8.69 5.20
C LEU A 17 29.81 -9.84 5.31
N ALA A 18 30.77 -9.92 4.40
CA ALA A 18 31.82 -10.95 4.42
C ALA A 18 32.96 -10.66 5.41
N ASN A 19 33.13 -9.42 5.86
CA ASN A 19 34.11 -9.04 6.88
C ASN A 19 33.60 -9.10 8.32
N ALA A 20 32.45 -9.75 8.56
CA ALA A 20 32.07 -10.15 9.91
C ALA A 20 32.90 -11.35 10.37
N GLN A 21 34.21 -11.16 10.41
CA GLN A 21 35.19 -12.14 10.83
C GLN A 21 35.25 -12.19 12.36
N GLU A 22 35.13 -13.42 12.89
CA GLU A 22 35.64 -13.95 14.13
C GLU A 22 36.16 -12.95 15.16
N ILE A 23 35.29 -12.50 16.04
CA ILE A 23 35.70 -12.17 17.39
C ILE A 23 35.65 -13.47 18.18
N SER A 24 36.78 -14.12 18.25
CA SER A 24 37.05 -15.19 19.19
C SER A 24 36.96 -14.65 20.61
N GLY A 25 35.84 -14.82 21.23
CA GLY A 25 35.54 -14.42 22.59
C GLY A 25 34.35 -15.23 23.07
N THR A 26 34.60 -16.21 23.91
CA THR A 26 33.71 -17.02 24.71
C THR A 26 32.42 -16.32 25.15
N ASP A 27 31.44 -16.22 24.27
CA ASP A 27 30.02 -16.25 24.60
C ASP A 27 29.21 -16.48 23.33
N THR A 28 29.30 -17.68 22.79
CA THR A 28 28.52 -18.12 21.64
C THR A 28 27.12 -18.50 22.09
N LEU A 29 26.33 -17.55 22.52
CA LEU A 29 24.91 -17.65 22.29
C LEU A 29 24.75 -17.60 20.76
N LYS A 30 24.75 -18.78 20.13
CA LYS A 30 24.37 -18.94 18.74
C LYS A 30 23.04 -18.20 18.59
N LYS A 31 23.06 -17.01 17.98
CA LYS A 31 21.86 -16.26 17.68
C LYS A 31 21.11 -17.07 16.62
N GLN A 32 20.30 -18.01 17.06
CA GLN A 32 19.50 -18.85 16.21
C GLN A 32 18.46 -17.94 15.55
N VAL A 33 18.24 -18.15 14.26
CA VAL A 33 17.13 -17.53 13.53
C VAL A 33 16.19 -18.64 13.13
N PHE A 34 14.95 -18.56 13.54
CA PHE A 34 13.90 -19.48 13.10
C PHE A 34 13.46 -19.09 11.70
N ILE A 35 13.47 -20.05 10.78
CA ILE A 35 12.99 -19.87 9.41
C ILE A 35 11.70 -20.68 9.29
N THR A 36 10.62 -19.99 8.95
CA THR A 36 9.31 -20.60 8.72
C THR A 36 8.74 -20.13 7.39
N HIS A 37 7.89 -20.94 6.78
CA HIS A 37 7.11 -20.55 5.62
C HIS A 37 5.66 -20.41 6.02
N THR A 38 5.04 -19.26 5.74
CA THR A 38 3.65 -18.94 6.07
C THR A 38 2.92 -18.45 4.81
N SER A 39 1.64 -18.17 4.94
CA SER A 39 0.87 -17.49 3.87
C SER A 39 1.43 -16.10 3.49
N LYS A 40 2.29 -15.53 4.33
CA LYS A 40 2.98 -14.25 4.10
C LYS A 40 4.36 -14.40 3.47
N GLY A 41 4.77 -15.62 3.12
CA GLY A 41 6.08 -15.94 2.54
C GLY A 41 7.05 -16.55 3.54
N PHE A 42 8.34 -16.38 3.30
CA PHE A 42 9.39 -16.81 4.23
C PHE A 42 9.55 -15.80 5.36
N GLU A 43 9.59 -16.30 6.57
CA GLU A 43 9.77 -15.53 7.78
C GLU A 43 11.06 -15.94 8.50
N PHE A 44 11.89 -14.96 8.81
CA PHE A 44 13.12 -15.08 9.57
C PHE A 44 12.92 -14.35 10.89
N LYS A 45 12.90 -15.08 12.00
CA LYS A 45 12.55 -14.56 13.32
C LYS A 45 13.60 -14.88 14.35
N THR A 46 14.00 -13.88 15.14
CA THR A 46 14.89 -14.10 16.29
C THR A 46 14.14 -14.73 17.47
N PRO A 47 14.81 -15.55 18.32
CA PRO A 47 14.18 -16.22 19.46
C PRO A 47 13.51 -15.26 20.45
N ASP A 48 14.10 -14.08 20.64
CA ASP A 48 13.61 -13.02 21.52
C ASP A 48 12.46 -12.19 20.89
N ASN A 49 12.03 -12.55 19.66
CA ASN A 49 10.98 -11.88 18.90
C ASN A 49 11.23 -10.37 18.66
N LYS A 50 12.47 -9.90 18.79
CA LYS A 50 12.79 -8.49 18.52
C LYS A 50 12.89 -8.17 17.04
N PHE A 51 13.29 -9.15 16.23
CA PHE A 51 13.44 -8.98 14.80
C PHE A 51 12.63 -10.03 14.05
N LEU A 52 11.87 -9.58 13.09
CA LEU A 52 11.17 -10.40 12.10
C LEU A 52 11.41 -9.80 10.72
N LEU A 53 11.89 -10.62 9.80
CA LEU A 53 11.97 -10.30 8.37
C LEU A 53 11.07 -11.26 7.61
N GLN A 54 10.12 -10.72 6.87
CA GLN A 54 9.24 -11.47 5.98
C GLN A 54 9.59 -11.11 4.54
N ILE A 55 9.77 -12.12 3.69
CA ILE A 55 10.04 -11.95 2.27
C ILE A 55 9.02 -12.76 1.49
N ALA A 56 8.30 -12.08 0.60
CA ALA A 56 7.34 -12.69 -0.30
C ALA A 56 7.48 -12.12 -1.71
N SER A 57 7.19 -12.93 -2.70
CA SER A 57 7.10 -12.49 -4.09
C SER A 57 5.75 -12.89 -4.68
N ARG A 58 5.31 -12.14 -5.69
CA ARG A 58 4.12 -12.47 -6.44
C ARG A 58 4.30 -12.16 -7.90
N PHE A 59 4.05 -13.17 -8.73
CA PHE A 59 4.01 -13.06 -10.18
C PHE A 59 2.59 -13.30 -10.67
N GLN A 60 2.14 -12.48 -11.60
CA GLN A 60 0.86 -12.61 -12.26
C GLN A 60 1.04 -12.41 -13.76
N PHE A 61 0.75 -13.45 -14.51
CA PHE A 61 0.63 -13.39 -15.96
C PHE A 61 -0.84 -13.17 -16.33
N ARG A 62 -1.06 -12.44 -17.41
CA ARG A 62 -2.39 -12.18 -17.93
C ARG A 62 -2.42 -12.45 -19.42
N PHE A 63 -3.35 -13.29 -19.82
CA PHE A 63 -3.76 -13.45 -21.20
C PHE A 63 -5.20 -12.96 -21.33
N ALA A 64 -5.50 -12.21 -22.39
CA ALA A 64 -6.85 -11.74 -22.69
C ALA A 64 -7.11 -11.76 -24.20
N THR A 65 -8.30 -12.22 -24.58
CA THR A 65 -8.80 -12.25 -25.95
C THR A 65 -10.34 -12.19 -25.94
N PRO A 66 -10.99 -11.37 -26.74
CA PRO A 66 -10.45 -10.22 -27.45
C PRO A 66 -9.84 -9.20 -26.48
N GLY A 67 -8.96 -8.38 -26.98
CA GLY A 67 -8.07 -7.54 -26.20
C GLY A 67 -8.70 -6.81 -25.03
N ASP A 68 -8.02 -6.95 -23.91
CA ASP A 68 -8.35 -6.34 -22.65
C ASP A 68 -7.63 -5.01 -22.53
N GLN A 69 -8.34 -3.95 -22.77
CA GLN A 69 -7.87 -2.60 -22.47
C GLN A 69 -8.63 -2.06 -21.27
N ASP A 70 -7.85 -1.52 -20.34
CA ASP A 70 -8.42 -0.62 -19.35
C ASP A 70 -8.72 0.73 -20.07
N PRO A 71 -9.94 1.05 -20.49
CA PRO A 71 -10.22 2.30 -21.15
C PRO A 71 -10.00 3.46 -20.18
N VAL A 72 -9.17 4.40 -20.56
CA VAL A 72 -8.88 5.63 -19.80
C VAL A 72 -9.55 6.83 -20.47
N THR A 73 -9.65 6.78 -21.79
CA THR A 73 -10.28 7.81 -22.63
C THR A 73 -11.36 7.20 -23.53
N PHE A 74 -12.21 8.03 -24.11
CA PHE A 74 -13.22 7.58 -25.10
C PHE A 74 -12.59 6.86 -26.29
N ASN A 75 -11.39 7.27 -26.70
CA ASN A 75 -10.69 6.65 -27.82
C ASN A 75 -10.24 5.22 -27.51
N ASP A 76 -10.03 4.88 -26.25
CA ASP A 76 -9.59 3.53 -25.87
C ASP A 76 -10.67 2.47 -26.13
N PHE A 77 -11.95 2.87 -26.22
CA PHE A 77 -13.04 1.97 -26.60
C PHE A 77 -13.03 1.61 -28.08
N THR A 78 -12.32 2.37 -28.90
CA THR A 78 -12.21 2.13 -30.35
C THR A 78 -11.00 1.31 -30.75
N ILE A 79 -10.04 1.11 -29.83
CA ILE A 79 -8.81 0.36 -30.10
C ILE A 79 -9.07 -1.12 -29.84
N HIS A 80 -9.18 -1.91 -30.88
CA HIS A 80 -9.39 -3.36 -30.80
C HIS A 80 -8.04 -4.10 -30.85
N ARG A 81 -7.50 -4.49 -29.71
CA ARG A 81 -6.38 -5.44 -29.65
C ARG A 81 -6.94 -6.85 -29.56
N ARG A 82 -6.49 -7.75 -30.45
CA ARG A 82 -7.05 -9.10 -30.51
C ARG A 82 -6.56 -10.00 -29.38
N ASN A 83 -5.29 -9.92 -29.02
CA ASN A 83 -4.70 -10.75 -27.97
C ASN A 83 -3.71 -9.93 -27.15
N ILE A 84 -3.70 -10.13 -25.85
CA ILE A 84 -2.72 -9.55 -24.92
C ILE A 84 -2.15 -10.68 -24.06
N LEU A 85 -0.81 -10.80 -24.08
CA LEU A 85 -0.07 -11.62 -23.13
C LEU A 85 0.94 -10.71 -22.43
N LYS A 86 0.84 -10.59 -21.12
CA LYS A 86 1.74 -9.72 -20.34
C LYS A 86 2.00 -10.23 -18.95
N VAL A 87 3.16 -9.83 -18.39
CA VAL A 87 3.38 -9.86 -16.95
C VAL A 87 2.58 -8.71 -16.34
N ASN A 88 1.49 -9.05 -15.70
CA ASN A 88 0.60 -8.05 -15.13
C ASN A 88 1.13 -7.48 -13.82
N ARG A 89 1.78 -8.34 -13.01
CA ARG A 89 2.42 -7.95 -11.74
C ARG A 89 3.62 -8.85 -11.46
N ALA A 90 4.74 -8.24 -11.10
CA ALA A 90 5.93 -8.92 -10.61
C ALA A 90 6.42 -8.16 -9.37
N ARG A 91 6.09 -8.63 -8.17
CA ARG A 91 6.26 -7.87 -6.92
C ARG A 91 7.14 -8.58 -5.92
N LEU A 92 8.06 -7.81 -5.35
CA LEU A 92 8.81 -8.18 -4.17
C LEU A 92 8.21 -7.43 -2.97
N LYS A 93 7.96 -8.16 -1.90
CA LYS A 93 7.43 -7.64 -0.64
C LYS A 93 8.38 -8.01 0.49
N ILE A 94 8.77 -7.03 1.28
CA ILE A 94 9.60 -7.20 2.46
C ILE A 94 8.88 -6.51 3.61
N GLY A 95 8.71 -7.21 4.73
CA GLY A 95 8.04 -6.66 5.89
C GLY A 95 8.55 -7.26 7.18
N GLY A 96 8.01 -6.81 8.29
CA GLY A 96 8.35 -7.35 9.60
C GLY A 96 8.37 -6.28 10.69
N HIS A 97 9.18 -6.55 11.71
CA HIS A 97 9.45 -5.60 12.79
C HIS A 97 10.92 -5.62 13.22
N ALA A 98 11.37 -4.54 13.83
CA ALA A 98 12.72 -4.40 14.31
C ALA A 98 12.72 -3.82 15.74
N TYR A 99 13.61 -4.31 16.60
CA TYR A 99 13.79 -3.97 18.02
C TYR A 99 12.61 -4.35 18.91
N GLN A 100 11.40 -4.16 18.45
CA GLN A 100 10.16 -4.44 19.17
C GLN A 100 9.05 -4.84 18.20
N PRO A 101 8.13 -5.75 18.56
CA PRO A 101 7.03 -6.18 17.67
C PRO A 101 6.08 -5.07 17.24
N TRP A 102 6.06 -3.96 17.96
CA TRP A 102 5.22 -2.79 17.64
C TRP A 102 5.90 -1.79 16.67
N LEU A 103 7.22 -1.90 16.43
CA LEU A 103 7.93 -1.08 15.44
C LEU A 103 8.03 -1.87 14.14
N LYS A 104 7.06 -1.67 13.28
CA LYS A 104 6.91 -2.42 12.03
C LYS A 104 7.42 -1.64 10.84
N TYR A 105 7.85 -2.36 9.82
CA TYR A 105 8.21 -1.82 8.53
C TYR A 105 7.62 -2.64 7.40
N TYR A 106 7.40 -2.01 6.25
CA TYR A 106 6.91 -2.68 5.05
C TYR A 106 7.42 -1.99 3.80
N PHE A 107 7.85 -2.80 2.85
CA PHE A 107 8.35 -2.39 1.54
C PHE A 107 7.71 -3.27 0.46
N GLU A 108 7.23 -2.66 -0.63
CA GLU A 108 6.71 -3.36 -1.80
C GLU A 108 7.23 -2.70 -3.07
N TYR A 109 7.85 -3.48 -3.93
CA TYR A 109 8.43 -3.03 -5.19
C TYR A 109 7.85 -3.81 -6.37
N GLU A 110 7.46 -3.11 -7.43
CA GLU A 110 6.99 -3.69 -8.69
C GLU A 110 8.16 -3.80 -9.66
N LEU A 111 8.68 -5.01 -9.83
CA LEU A 111 9.84 -5.29 -10.67
C LEU A 111 9.55 -5.04 -12.15
N GLY A 112 8.34 -5.41 -12.61
CA GLY A 112 7.95 -5.29 -14.03
C GLY A 112 7.83 -3.85 -14.53
N GLN A 113 7.53 -2.91 -13.63
CA GLN A 113 7.34 -1.49 -13.96
C GLN A 113 8.39 -0.59 -13.33
N ASN A 114 9.35 -1.16 -12.61
CA ASN A 114 10.40 -0.44 -11.89
C ASN A 114 9.86 0.65 -10.95
N ASN A 115 8.85 0.31 -10.14
CA ASN A 115 8.15 1.25 -9.30
C ASN A 115 8.16 0.85 -7.83
N LEU A 116 8.59 1.78 -6.97
CA LEU A 116 8.38 1.67 -5.53
C LEU A 116 6.89 1.86 -5.22
N LEU A 117 6.25 0.81 -4.73
CA LEU A 117 4.83 0.84 -4.39
C LEU A 117 4.60 1.32 -2.97
N ASP A 118 5.06 0.57 -1.99
CA ASP A 118 4.91 0.91 -0.58
C ASP A 118 6.29 0.96 0.09
N PHE A 119 6.48 1.94 0.94
CA PHE A 119 7.60 2.03 1.86
C PHE A 119 7.11 2.77 3.10
N LYS A 120 6.94 2.06 4.20
CA LYS A 120 6.38 2.65 5.42
C LYS A 120 6.99 2.06 6.68
N VAL A 121 7.10 2.90 7.69
CA VAL A 121 7.41 2.54 9.08
C VAL A 121 6.16 2.83 9.91
N MET A 122 5.84 1.91 10.80
CA MET A 122 4.63 1.96 11.63
C MET A 122 5.00 1.75 13.09
N VAL A 123 4.42 2.57 13.96
CA VAL A 123 4.50 2.45 15.42
C VAL A 123 3.13 2.04 15.92
N GLU A 124 2.97 0.76 16.26
CA GLU A 124 1.69 0.16 16.67
C GLU A 124 1.76 -0.36 18.12
N LYS A 125 2.27 0.46 19.02
CA LYS A 125 2.41 0.12 20.44
C LYS A 125 1.07 0.07 21.16
N TRP A 126 0.14 0.94 20.79
CA TRP A 126 -1.16 1.06 21.42
C TRP A 126 -2.26 0.78 20.40
N LYS A 127 -3.24 -0.05 20.75
CA LYS A 127 -4.36 -0.38 19.85
C LYS A 127 -5.16 0.84 19.41
N GLY A 128 -5.40 1.75 20.35
CA GLY A 128 -6.19 2.95 20.09
C GLY A 128 -5.43 4.08 19.41
N LEU A 129 -4.08 4.02 19.35
CA LEU A 129 -3.25 5.07 18.78
C LEU A 129 -2.00 4.49 18.15
N SER A 130 -1.91 4.60 16.85
CA SER A 130 -0.80 4.14 16.03
C SER A 130 -0.38 5.23 15.05
N PHE A 131 0.85 5.16 14.60
CA PHE A 131 1.43 6.10 13.66
C PHE A 131 2.04 5.37 12.48
N LYS A 132 1.99 5.96 11.31
CA LYS A 132 2.76 5.52 10.14
C LYS A 132 3.31 6.70 9.36
N VAL A 133 4.48 6.50 8.77
CA VAL A 133 5.17 7.45 7.91
C VAL A 133 5.72 6.70 6.69
N GLY A 134 5.72 7.35 5.54
CA GLY A 134 6.25 6.80 4.29
C GLY A 134 5.28 6.92 3.13
N GLN A 135 5.23 5.90 2.28
CA GLN A 135 4.35 5.77 1.13
C GLN A 135 3.49 4.52 1.24
N TRP A 136 2.19 4.68 1.10
CA TRP A 136 1.24 3.55 1.15
C TRP A 136 -0.03 3.85 0.36
N LYS A 137 -0.86 2.83 0.12
CA LYS A 137 -2.21 3.02 -0.40
C LYS A 137 -3.03 3.81 0.61
N THR A 138 -3.54 4.96 0.21
CA THR A 138 -4.32 5.82 1.09
C THR A 138 -5.54 5.09 1.65
N ASP A 139 -5.75 5.19 2.96
CA ASP A 139 -6.89 4.58 3.65
C ASP A 139 -8.16 5.41 3.35
N TYR A 140 -8.64 5.34 2.11
CA TYR A 140 -9.76 6.11 1.61
C TYR A 140 -10.93 5.20 1.24
N ASN A 141 -10.77 4.28 0.30
CA ASN A 141 -11.77 3.28 -0.01
C ASN A 141 -11.24 1.86 0.14
N ARG A 142 -12.12 0.94 0.56
CA ARG A 142 -11.78 -0.43 0.88
C ARG A 142 -11.27 -1.20 -0.34
N GLU A 143 -11.95 -1.11 -1.48
CA GLU A 143 -11.58 -1.86 -2.68
C GLU A 143 -10.14 -1.55 -3.13
N ARG A 144 -9.70 -0.27 -3.00
CA ARG A 144 -8.33 0.09 -3.33
C ARG A 144 -7.31 -0.42 -2.34
N VAL A 145 -7.64 -0.41 -1.05
CA VAL A 145 -6.74 -0.87 0.02
C VAL A 145 -6.53 -2.38 -0.04
N ILE A 146 -7.57 -3.15 -0.36
CA ILE A 146 -7.46 -4.61 -0.53
C ILE A 146 -6.28 -4.96 -1.44
N SER A 147 -5.49 -5.94 -1.02
CA SER A 147 -4.39 -6.48 -1.82
C SER A 147 -4.91 -7.01 -3.15
N SER A 148 -4.22 -6.74 -4.24
CA SER A 148 -4.61 -7.26 -5.54
C SER A 148 -4.54 -8.81 -5.66
N GLY A 149 -4.05 -9.51 -4.65
CA GLY A 149 -4.11 -10.97 -4.55
C GLY A 149 -5.28 -11.49 -3.73
N GLU A 150 -6.03 -10.60 -3.11
CA GLU A 150 -7.16 -10.91 -2.22
C GLU A 150 -8.46 -10.33 -2.78
N GLN A 151 -8.45 -9.94 -4.05
CA GLN A 151 -9.64 -9.46 -4.74
C GLN A 151 -10.46 -10.62 -5.29
N GLN A 152 -11.76 -10.45 -5.35
CA GLN A 152 -12.66 -11.41 -5.94
C GLN A 152 -12.46 -11.54 -7.46
N MET A 153 -12.23 -10.41 -8.12
CA MET A 153 -12.01 -10.33 -9.56
C MET A 153 -10.53 -10.07 -9.89
N VAL A 154 -10.12 -10.38 -11.12
CA VAL A 154 -8.75 -10.19 -11.61
C VAL A 154 -8.33 -8.71 -11.52
N GLU A 155 -9.26 -7.81 -11.81
CA GLU A 155 -9.07 -6.37 -11.70
C GLU A 155 -10.14 -5.73 -10.82
N ARG A 156 -9.87 -4.51 -10.36
CA ARG A 156 -10.81 -3.70 -9.59
C ARG A 156 -11.91 -3.17 -10.49
N SER A 157 -13.01 -2.73 -9.88
CA SER A 157 -14.10 -2.07 -10.60
C SER A 157 -13.60 -0.86 -11.40
N LEU A 158 -14.26 -0.57 -12.53
CA LEU A 158 -13.93 0.59 -13.36
C LEU A 158 -14.08 1.91 -12.59
N ILE A 159 -15.04 1.97 -11.69
CA ILE A 159 -15.29 3.13 -10.81
C ILE A 159 -14.12 3.41 -9.88
N ASN A 160 -13.37 2.38 -9.51
CA ASN A 160 -12.22 2.56 -8.62
C ASN A 160 -11.12 3.45 -9.22
N ARG A 161 -11.02 3.56 -10.54
CA ARG A 161 -10.03 4.42 -11.19
C ARG A 161 -10.26 5.91 -10.96
N PRO A 162 -11.42 6.48 -11.34
CA PRO A 162 -11.65 7.91 -11.20
C PRO A 162 -11.95 8.35 -9.77
N PHE A 163 -12.47 7.47 -8.93
CA PHE A 163 -13.00 7.82 -7.60
C PHE A 163 -12.19 7.24 -6.43
N THR A 164 -10.92 6.96 -6.63
CA THR A 164 -10.07 6.50 -5.54
C THR A 164 -8.84 7.35 -5.37
N LEU A 165 -8.32 7.35 -4.16
CA LEU A 165 -6.95 7.77 -3.88
C LEU A 165 -6.03 6.55 -3.94
N ASP A 166 -4.97 6.66 -4.73
CA ASP A 166 -3.92 5.64 -4.73
C ASP A 166 -2.86 5.96 -3.65
N ARG A 167 -1.68 5.46 -3.85
CA ARG A 167 -0.55 5.64 -2.97
C ARG A 167 -0.15 7.09 -2.87
N GLN A 168 0.05 7.53 -1.65
CA GLN A 168 0.53 8.86 -1.30
C GLN A 168 1.66 8.74 -0.29
N GLN A 169 2.50 9.77 -0.23
CA GLN A 169 3.52 9.91 0.79
C GLN A 169 3.01 10.84 1.90
N GLY A 170 3.38 10.56 3.13
CA GLY A 170 3.01 11.40 4.24
C GLY A 170 3.06 10.73 5.59
N VAL A 171 2.25 11.23 6.51
CA VAL A 171 2.09 10.73 7.87
C VAL A 171 0.63 10.43 8.15
N SER A 172 0.38 9.43 8.97
CA SER A 172 -0.97 9.08 9.40
C SER A 172 -0.99 8.69 10.87
N VAL A 173 -2.04 9.12 11.53
CA VAL A 173 -2.46 8.64 12.85
C VAL A 173 -3.67 7.76 12.64
N TYR A 174 -3.68 6.58 13.26
CA TYR A 174 -4.78 5.65 13.13
C TYR A 174 -4.93 4.80 14.38
N GLY A 175 -6.07 4.17 14.53
CA GLY A 175 -6.33 3.34 15.69
C GLY A 175 -7.60 2.54 15.59
N HIS A 176 -7.72 1.62 16.53
CA HIS A 176 -8.90 0.78 16.73
C HIS A 176 -9.41 0.99 18.15
N LEU A 177 -10.60 1.57 18.23
CA LEU A 177 -11.32 1.80 19.47
C LEU A 177 -12.34 0.66 19.63
N SER A 178 -12.04 -0.32 20.46
CA SER A 178 -12.91 -1.43 20.76
C SER A 178 -13.52 -1.25 22.16
N GLY A 179 -14.84 -1.19 22.23
CA GLY A 179 -15.60 -1.16 23.47
C GLY A 179 -16.51 -2.37 23.61
N LYS A 180 -17.32 -2.40 24.67
CA LYS A 180 -18.37 -3.42 24.85
C LYS A 180 -19.50 -3.15 23.84
N GLY A 181 -20.06 -4.22 23.26
CA GLY A 181 -21.18 -4.14 22.33
C GLY A 181 -20.81 -3.60 20.95
N VAL A 182 -21.56 -2.62 20.47
CA VAL A 182 -21.44 -2.05 19.12
C VAL A 182 -20.26 -1.07 18.94
N ALA A 183 -19.51 -0.77 19.99
CA ALA A 183 -18.38 0.18 19.94
C ALA A 183 -17.12 -0.50 19.36
N ASN A 184 -17.11 -0.70 18.04
CA ASN A 184 -15.96 -1.22 17.30
C ASN A 184 -15.68 -0.28 16.13
N ILE A 185 -14.80 0.70 16.38
CA ILE A 185 -14.55 1.80 15.48
C ILE A 185 -13.05 1.82 15.11
N HIS A 186 -12.77 1.93 13.84
CA HIS A 186 -11.43 2.24 13.31
C HIS A 186 -11.41 3.65 12.74
N TYR A 187 -10.31 4.34 12.91
CA TYR A 187 -10.11 5.67 12.34
C TYR A 187 -8.73 5.82 11.72
N TRP A 188 -8.64 6.65 10.69
CA TRP A 188 -7.40 7.05 10.02
C TRP A 188 -7.46 8.54 9.72
N LEU A 189 -6.44 9.26 10.13
CA LEU A 189 -6.25 10.67 9.85
C LEU A 189 -4.87 10.84 9.23
N SER A 190 -4.81 11.35 8.01
CA SER A 190 -3.58 11.40 7.23
C SER A 190 -3.32 12.80 6.68
N VAL A 191 -2.06 13.21 6.72
CA VAL A 191 -1.54 14.37 6.04
C VAL A 191 -0.56 13.88 4.98
N LEU A 192 -0.86 14.16 3.73
CA LEU A 192 -0.23 13.55 2.55
C LEU A 192 0.27 14.63 1.60
N THR A 193 1.22 14.29 0.74
CA THR A 193 1.77 15.22 -0.27
C THR A 193 0.77 15.64 -1.33
N GLY A 194 -0.21 14.79 -1.66
CA GLY A 194 -1.22 15.08 -2.67
C GLY A 194 -0.81 14.82 -4.13
N LEU A 195 0.47 14.60 -4.40
CA LEU A 195 1.01 14.39 -5.76
C LEU A 195 1.10 12.92 -6.17
N GLY A 196 0.74 12.01 -5.27
CA GLY A 196 0.77 10.61 -5.57
C GLY A 196 2.09 9.92 -5.24
N ARG A 197 2.28 8.80 -5.88
CA ARG A 197 3.42 7.91 -5.67
C ARG A 197 4.72 8.50 -6.21
N GLY A 198 5.80 8.40 -5.42
CA GLY A 198 7.13 8.83 -5.83
C GLY A 198 7.31 10.35 -5.89
N ALA A 199 6.39 11.11 -5.33
CA ALA A 199 6.49 12.56 -5.26
C ALA A 199 7.77 12.98 -4.52
N ARG A 200 8.52 13.91 -5.11
CA ARG A 200 9.76 14.45 -4.52
C ARG A 200 9.52 15.74 -3.72
N SER A 201 8.37 16.36 -3.92
CA SER A 201 7.92 17.56 -3.24
C SER A 201 6.40 17.54 -3.19
N ASN A 202 5.81 18.34 -2.34
CA ASN A 202 4.39 18.64 -2.43
C ASN A 202 4.19 19.85 -3.36
N ASP A 203 2.97 19.98 -3.86
CA ASP A 203 2.60 21.02 -4.79
C ASP A 203 2.22 22.30 -4.04
N ASP A 204 2.75 23.46 -4.48
CA ASP A 204 2.45 24.80 -3.95
C ASP A 204 2.41 24.88 -2.41
N TYR A 205 3.24 24.10 -1.71
CA TYR A 205 3.25 24.00 -0.25
C TYR A 205 1.92 23.54 0.39
N GLN A 206 0.99 23.04 -0.42
CA GLN A 206 -0.28 22.52 0.08
C GLN A 206 -0.18 21.02 0.36
N MET A 207 -0.87 20.58 1.39
CA MET A 207 -0.97 19.17 1.77
C MET A 207 -2.37 18.65 1.50
N MET A 208 -2.46 17.37 1.22
CA MET A 208 -3.72 16.65 1.17
C MET A 208 -4.07 16.13 2.57
N TYR A 209 -5.30 16.34 2.98
CA TYR A 209 -5.84 15.83 4.24
C TYR A 209 -6.85 14.74 3.94
N VAL A 210 -6.70 13.60 4.58
CA VAL A 210 -7.62 12.47 4.42
C VAL A 210 -8.05 11.97 5.79
N GLY A 211 -9.36 11.82 5.95
CA GLY A 211 -9.98 11.23 7.12
C GLY A 211 -10.87 10.05 6.73
N ARG A 212 -10.80 8.96 7.49
CA ARG A 212 -11.67 7.80 7.36
C ARG A 212 -12.12 7.34 8.73
N LEU A 213 -13.41 7.07 8.85
CA LEU A 213 -14.02 6.45 10.00
C LEU A 213 -14.75 5.17 9.54
N GLN A 214 -14.52 4.08 10.23
CA GLN A 214 -15.12 2.79 9.94
C GLN A 214 -15.74 2.23 11.21
N TRP A 215 -16.98 1.80 11.12
CA TRP A 215 -17.72 1.18 12.19
C TRP A 215 -18.07 -0.26 11.84
N ASN A 216 -17.85 -1.17 12.77
CA ASN A 216 -18.19 -2.59 12.64
C ASN A 216 -19.27 -2.94 13.69
N PRO A 217 -20.57 -2.68 13.40
CA PRO A 217 -21.65 -2.77 14.39
C PRO A 217 -21.87 -4.15 14.96
N LEU A 218 -21.53 -5.21 14.23
CA LEU A 218 -21.66 -6.59 14.69
C LEU A 218 -20.47 -7.08 15.52
N GLY A 219 -19.56 -6.18 15.92
CA GLY A 219 -18.40 -6.45 16.77
C GLY A 219 -17.23 -7.17 16.07
N ARG A 220 -17.47 -7.80 14.93
CA ARG A 220 -16.43 -8.45 14.12
C ARG A 220 -15.92 -7.48 13.07
N VAL A 221 -14.58 -7.41 12.92
CA VAL A 221 -13.95 -6.65 11.85
C VAL A 221 -14.07 -7.42 10.55
N VAL A 222 -14.52 -6.75 9.50
CA VAL A 222 -14.52 -7.31 8.13
C VAL A 222 -13.09 -7.32 7.61
N ASP A 223 -12.62 -8.48 7.18
CA ASP A 223 -11.26 -8.65 6.67
C ASP A 223 -11.01 -7.85 5.39
N MET A 224 -9.77 -7.42 5.19
CA MET A 224 -9.33 -6.71 3.96
C MET A 224 -9.14 -7.68 2.79
N SER A 225 -10.18 -8.50 2.55
CA SER A 225 -10.30 -9.43 1.44
C SER A 225 -11.52 -9.09 0.59
N GLY A 226 -11.46 -9.33 -0.70
CA GLY A 226 -12.57 -9.15 -1.65
C GLY A 226 -13.61 -10.27 -1.60
N SER A 227 -13.30 -11.37 -0.91
CA SER A 227 -14.17 -12.55 -0.78
C SER A 227 -13.93 -13.24 0.57
N ASP A 228 -14.97 -13.85 1.11
CA ASP A 228 -14.88 -14.70 2.30
C ASP A 228 -14.65 -16.17 1.89
N LEU A 229 -13.39 -16.51 1.63
CA LEU A 229 -13.01 -17.89 1.28
C LEU A 229 -13.02 -18.82 2.49
N GLU A 230 -12.95 -18.29 3.70
CA GLU A 230 -12.97 -19.07 4.94
C GLU A 230 -14.41 -19.46 5.36
N ARG A 231 -15.42 -18.95 4.65
CA ARG A 231 -16.85 -19.22 4.88
C ARG A 231 -17.24 -18.98 6.34
N THR A 232 -16.97 -17.78 6.80
CA THR A 232 -17.24 -17.41 8.18
C THR A 232 -18.71 -17.60 8.57
N ALA A 233 -18.97 -18.39 9.61
CA ALA A 233 -20.31 -18.75 10.05
C ALA A 233 -21.10 -17.57 10.65
N LYS A 234 -20.42 -16.53 11.15
CA LYS A 234 -21.07 -15.36 11.76
C LYS A 234 -21.02 -14.18 10.83
N PRO A 235 -22.12 -13.45 10.61
CA PRO A 235 -22.12 -12.27 9.76
C PRO A 235 -21.19 -11.19 10.33
N ALA A 236 -20.57 -10.43 9.45
CA ALA A 236 -19.84 -9.23 9.76
C ALA A 236 -20.39 -8.07 8.91
N LEU A 237 -20.39 -6.87 9.45
CA LEU A 237 -20.85 -5.66 8.78
C LEU A 237 -19.85 -4.55 9.00
N LEU A 238 -19.54 -3.84 7.94
CA LEU A 238 -18.72 -2.65 7.92
C LEU A 238 -19.53 -1.49 7.33
N ILE A 239 -19.51 -0.36 8.02
CA ILE A 239 -20.01 0.91 7.51
C ILE A 239 -18.86 1.91 7.64
N ALA A 240 -18.49 2.56 6.55
CA ALA A 240 -17.41 3.52 6.58
C ALA A 240 -17.74 4.79 5.80
N ILE A 241 -17.16 5.88 6.28
CA ILE A 241 -17.17 7.18 5.62
C ILE A 241 -15.72 7.68 5.53
N ALA A 242 -15.34 8.22 4.39
CA ALA A 242 -14.07 8.87 4.22
C ALA A 242 -14.21 10.17 3.42
N SER A 243 -13.31 11.10 3.72
CA SER A 243 -13.22 12.37 3.00
C SER A 243 -11.76 12.71 2.74
N ALA A 244 -11.51 13.34 1.61
CA ALA A 244 -10.22 13.85 1.22
C ALA A 244 -10.36 15.29 0.75
N ALA A 245 -9.47 16.16 1.22
CA ALA A 245 -9.37 17.54 0.80
C ALA A 245 -7.96 17.82 0.29
N ASN A 246 -7.85 18.38 -0.90
CA ASN A 246 -6.60 18.78 -1.52
C ASN A 246 -6.75 20.13 -2.20
N ARG A 247 -5.69 20.91 -2.23
CA ARG A 247 -5.60 22.12 -3.03
C ARG A 247 -4.34 22.05 -3.87
N SER A 248 -4.51 21.79 -5.15
CA SER A 248 -3.39 21.54 -6.05
C SER A 248 -3.81 21.79 -7.49
N PRO A 249 -2.92 22.28 -8.36
CA PRO A 249 -3.16 22.30 -9.81
C PRO A 249 -3.21 20.89 -10.41
N TYR A 250 -2.81 19.86 -9.67
CA TYR A 250 -2.69 18.46 -10.13
C TYR A 250 -3.72 17.55 -9.47
N THR A 251 -4.94 17.97 -9.29
CA THR A 251 -5.97 17.16 -8.64
C THR A 251 -6.56 16.11 -9.54
N ARG A 252 -5.86 15.04 -9.81
CA ARG A 252 -6.50 13.78 -10.19
C ARG A 252 -6.37 12.79 -9.05
N PHE A 253 -7.46 12.50 -8.41
CA PHE A 253 -7.62 11.27 -7.66
C PHE A 253 -7.63 10.13 -8.69
N SER A 254 -6.47 9.55 -8.98
CA SER A 254 -6.36 8.47 -9.95
C SER A 254 -5.51 7.33 -9.39
N GLN A 255 -5.61 6.16 -10.02
CA GLN A 255 -4.76 5.01 -9.68
C GLN A 255 -3.27 5.30 -9.76
N ALA A 256 -2.87 6.27 -10.56
CA ALA A 256 -1.48 6.64 -10.73
C ALA A 256 -0.96 7.58 -9.62
N GLY A 257 -1.85 7.98 -8.69
CA GLY A 257 -1.57 9.11 -7.80
C GLY A 257 -1.76 10.41 -8.55
N GLY A 258 -1.87 11.56 -7.86
CA GLY A 258 -2.16 12.85 -8.43
C GLY A 258 -1.70 12.99 -9.87
N GLY A 259 -2.61 12.80 -10.82
CA GLY A 259 -2.30 12.96 -12.23
C GLY A 259 -2.29 14.43 -12.56
N GLN A 260 -1.36 14.86 -13.39
CA GLN A 260 -1.46 16.16 -14.05
C GLN A 260 -2.87 16.32 -14.63
N LEU A 261 -3.58 17.35 -14.21
CA LEU A 261 -4.63 17.86 -15.05
C LEU A 261 -3.93 18.38 -16.31
N GLU A 262 -4.18 17.75 -17.43
CA GLU A 262 -3.92 18.39 -18.71
C GLU A 262 -4.50 19.78 -18.62
N GLY A 263 -3.71 20.80 -18.91
CA GLY A 263 -4.03 22.19 -18.67
C GLY A 263 -5.43 22.50 -19.15
N TYR A 264 -6.13 23.40 -18.43
CA TYR A 264 -7.39 23.91 -18.96
C TYR A 264 -7.18 24.42 -20.38
N ALA A 265 -8.27 24.45 -21.11
CA ALA A 265 -8.30 24.99 -22.47
C ALA A 265 -7.73 26.41 -22.58
N ASP A 266 -7.62 27.14 -21.48
CA ASP A 266 -7.03 28.48 -21.41
C ASP A 266 -5.55 28.51 -21.02
N GLY A 267 -4.94 27.34 -20.81
CA GLY A 267 -3.50 27.22 -20.45
C GLY A 267 -3.12 27.79 -19.08
N LYS A 268 -4.08 28.19 -18.26
CA LYS A 268 -3.80 28.72 -16.92
C LYS A 268 -3.65 27.60 -15.91
N ALA A 269 -2.54 27.61 -15.20
CA ALA A 269 -2.37 26.79 -14.01
C ALA A 269 -3.28 27.33 -12.89
N GLY A 270 -4.41 26.67 -12.67
CA GLY A 270 -5.33 27.00 -11.59
C GLY A 270 -5.04 26.17 -10.36
N GLN A 271 -5.15 26.75 -9.18
CA GLN A 271 -5.20 25.98 -7.95
C GLN A 271 -6.64 25.55 -7.68
N TYR A 272 -6.87 24.25 -7.61
CA TYR A 272 -8.19 23.70 -7.31
C TYR A 272 -8.28 23.23 -5.88
N LYS A 273 -9.35 23.62 -5.21
CA LYS A 273 -9.76 23.00 -3.96
C LYS A 273 -10.69 21.84 -4.30
N THR A 274 -10.23 20.62 -4.09
CA THR A 274 -11.03 19.43 -4.29
C THR A 274 -11.46 18.88 -2.95
N LEU A 275 -12.73 18.59 -2.81
CA LEU A 275 -13.29 17.83 -1.71
C LEU A 275 -13.95 16.58 -2.30
N GLN A 276 -13.57 15.43 -1.83
CA GLN A 276 -14.13 14.15 -2.24
C GLN A 276 -14.55 13.36 -1.01
N GLY A 277 -15.67 12.66 -1.11
CA GLY A 277 -16.17 11.78 -0.07
C GLY A 277 -16.52 10.41 -0.61
N VAL A 278 -16.49 9.40 0.25
CA VAL A 278 -16.97 8.04 -0.03
C VAL A 278 -17.73 7.52 1.17
N VAL A 279 -18.84 6.83 0.90
CA VAL A 279 -19.57 6.02 1.87
C VAL A 279 -19.57 4.59 1.35
N GLU A 280 -19.27 3.63 2.20
CA GLU A 280 -19.19 2.22 1.81
C GLU A 280 -19.74 1.30 2.87
N THR A 281 -20.27 0.15 2.43
CA THR A 281 -20.72 -0.97 3.25
C THR A 281 -20.08 -2.25 2.72
N ALA A 282 -19.84 -3.19 3.61
CA ALA A 282 -19.35 -4.52 3.26
C ALA A 282 -19.73 -5.55 4.35
#